data_3a41d62382de7329877eca1c4d77efee
#
_entry.id   3a41d62382de7329877eca1c4d77efee
#
_cell.length_a   1.000
_cell.length_b   1.000
_cell.length_c   1.000
_cell.angle_alpha   90.00
_cell.angle_beta   90.00
_cell.angle_gamma   90.00
#
_symmetry.space_group_name_H-M   'P 1'
#
loop_
_entity.id
_entity.type
_entity.pdbx_description
1 polymer ?
#
loop_
_entity_poly.entity_id
_entity_poly.type
_entity_poly.pdbx_seq_one_letter_code
_entity_poly.pdbx_strand_id
1 'polypeptide(L)'
;MEQVARLVARHPQTQVVIDHLGLPQPFEPPAPEEPFADLPKLLALAAYPNVAVKISGACTLSHAPFPFPDLWDPLARIFDAFGLQRCLWGTDWTRAVKVVSYRDGVEAFRVTDRLSDSDKAMLMGEALTRVYKWAPAPA
;
A
#
# COMPACT_ATOMS: atom_id res chain seq x y z
N MET A 1 11.40 -11.33 0.63
CA MET A 1 10.36 -11.53 1.68
C MET A 1 10.69 -12.59 2.73
N GLU A 2 11.35 -13.70 2.42
CA GLU A 2 11.71 -14.72 3.43
C GLU A 2 12.58 -14.20 4.58
N GLN A 3 13.55 -13.33 4.29
CA GLN A 3 14.37 -12.71 5.33
C GLN A 3 13.53 -11.82 6.25
N VAL A 4 12.55 -11.09 5.69
CA VAL A 4 11.61 -10.27 6.46
C VAL A 4 10.76 -11.17 7.37
N ALA A 5 10.21 -12.28 6.85
CA ALA A 5 9.44 -13.23 7.64
C ALA A 5 10.23 -13.75 8.84
N ARG A 6 11.51 -14.12 8.63
CA ARG A 6 12.40 -14.53 9.73
C ARG A 6 12.66 -13.44 10.75
N LEU A 7 12.82 -12.21 10.29
CA LEU A 7 13.06 -11.04 11.15
C LEU A 7 11.83 -10.77 12.03
N VAL A 8 10.65 -10.66 11.43
CA VAL A 8 9.41 -10.32 12.17
C VAL A 8 9.01 -11.43 13.16
N ALA A 9 9.26 -12.69 12.80
CA ALA A 9 9.03 -13.81 13.71
C ALA A 9 9.95 -13.78 14.94
N ARG A 10 11.20 -13.32 14.80
CA ARG A 10 12.16 -13.19 15.90
C ARG A 10 11.90 -11.97 16.78
N HIS A 11 11.25 -10.94 16.25
CA HIS A 11 11.02 -9.66 16.92
C HIS A 11 9.53 -9.30 16.94
N PRO A 12 8.66 -10.11 17.58
CA PRO A 12 7.21 -9.92 17.54
C PRO A 12 6.74 -8.62 18.23
N GLN A 13 7.58 -8.02 19.06
CA GLN A 13 7.31 -6.73 19.73
C GLN A 13 7.70 -5.51 18.89
N THR A 14 8.40 -5.72 17.76
CA THR A 14 8.81 -4.64 16.86
C THR A 14 7.79 -4.47 15.75
N GLN A 15 7.20 -3.27 15.64
CA GLN A 15 6.37 -2.93 14.48
C GLN A 15 7.24 -2.85 13.24
N VAL A 16 6.90 -3.61 12.23
CA VAL A 16 7.56 -3.59 10.91
C VAL A 16 6.58 -3.06 9.88
N VAL A 17 7.03 -2.14 9.03
CA VAL A 17 6.24 -1.58 7.93
C VAL A 17 6.93 -1.91 6.61
N ILE A 18 6.22 -2.58 5.72
CA ILE A 18 6.69 -2.91 4.38
C ILE A 18 6.42 -1.72 3.47
N ASP A 19 7.47 -1.12 2.92
CA ASP A 19 7.33 -0.01 1.98
C ASP A 19 6.83 -0.48 0.60
N HIS A 20 6.06 0.36 -0.06
CA HIS A 20 5.69 0.25 -1.48
C HIS A 20 5.15 -1.13 -1.87
N LEU A 21 4.21 -1.68 -1.08
CA LEU A 21 3.63 -3.02 -1.25
C LEU A 21 4.68 -4.17 -1.21
N GLY A 22 5.94 -3.85 -0.94
CA GLY A 22 7.04 -4.82 -1.06
C GLY A 22 7.26 -5.33 -2.48
N LEU A 23 6.79 -4.60 -3.48
CA LEU A 23 6.86 -4.93 -4.89
C LEU A 23 7.89 -4.03 -5.62
N PRO A 24 8.57 -4.53 -6.66
CA PRO A 24 9.36 -3.68 -7.54
C PRO A 24 8.48 -2.61 -8.18
N GLN A 25 8.91 -1.36 -8.11
CA GLN A 25 8.17 -0.24 -8.66
C GLN A 25 9.01 0.57 -9.62
N PRO A 26 8.46 1.03 -10.77
CA PRO A 26 9.20 1.73 -11.79
C PRO A 26 9.51 3.17 -11.37
N PHE A 27 10.64 3.71 -11.81
CA PHE A 27 10.99 5.12 -11.76
C PHE A 27 10.52 5.89 -13.00
N GLU A 28 10.27 5.17 -14.08
CA GLU A 28 9.82 5.67 -15.37
C GLU A 28 8.87 4.65 -15.99
N PRO A 29 7.90 5.08 -16.82
CA PRO A 29 7.02 4.16 -17.53
C PRO A 29 7.82 3.30 -18.54
N PRO A 30 7.33 2.13 -18.90
CA PRO A 30 6.04 1.54 -18.48
C PRO A 30 6.10 0.84 -17.10
N ALA A 31 4.93 0.47 -16.58
CA ALA A 31 4.86 -0.46 -15.44
C ALA A 31 5.52 -1.81 -15.82
N PRO A 32 6.05 -2.57 -14.82
CA PRO A 32 6.55 -3.92 -15.07
C PRO A 32 5.48 -4.80 -15.75
N GLU A 33 5.90 -5.75 -16.59
CA GLU A 33 4.98 -6.63 -17.33
C GLU A 33 4.00 -7.36 -16.39
N GLU A 34 4.51 -7.89 -15.28
CA GLU A 34 3.71 -8.53 -14.23
C GLU A 34 3.93 -7.85 -12.87
N PRO A 35 3.34 -6.66 -12.66
CA PRO A 35 3.67 -5.82 -11.50
C PRO A 35 3.33 -6.48 -10.16
N PHE A 36 2.41 -7.44 -10.13
CA PHE A 36 1.95 -8.15 -8.94
C PHE A 36 2.45 -9.61 -8.84
N ALA A 37 3.44 -10.03 -9.65
CA ALA A 37 3.97 -11.40 -9.62
C ALA A 37 4.43 -11.83 -8.22
N ASP A 38 5.02 -10.92 -7.45
CA ASP A 38 5.51 -11.16 -6.10
C ASP A 38 4.47 -10.92 -4.99
N LEU A 39 3.22 -10.60 -5.34
CA LEU A 39 2.13 -10.38 -4.37
C LEU A 39 1.95 -11.54 -3.37
N PRO A 40 2.01 -12.83 -3.76
CA PRO A 40 1.90 -13.92 -2.79
C PRO A 40 2.95 -13.88 -1.68
N LYS A 41 4.15 -13.37 -1.95
CA LYS A 41 5.22 -13.21 -0.96
C LYS A 41 4.92 -12.11 0.05
N LEU A 42 4.23 -11.04 -0.37
CA LEU A 42 3.72 -10.01 0.54
C LEU A 42 2.58 -10.57 1.40
N LEU A 43 1.61 -11.23 0.78
CA LEU A 43 0.43 -11.75 1.49
C LEU A 43 0.81 -12.74 2.61
N ALA A 44 1.87 -13.52 2.43
CA ALA A 44 2.38 -14.43 3.46
C ALA A 44 2.81 -13.68 4.74
N LEU A 45 3.19 -12.41 4.65
CA LEU A 45 3.57 -11.60 5.82
C LEU A 45 2.36 -11.14 6.64
N ALA A 46 1.16 -11.22 6.10
CA ALA A 46 -0.07 -10.84 6.82
C ALA A 46 -0.34 -11.71 8.07
N ALA A 47 0.21 -12.94 8.10
CA ALA A 47 0.16 -13.83 9.26
C ALA A 47 0.86 -13.25 10.51
N TYR A 48 1.73 -12.27 10.34
CA TYR A 48 2.43 -11.63 11.45
C TYR A 48 1.71 -10.35 11.89
N PRO A 49 1.15 -10.30 13.11
CA PRO A 49 0.35 -9.15 13.56
C PRO A 49 1.16 -7.85 13.71
N ASN A 50 2.47 -7.95 13.86
CA ASN A 50 3.40 -6.83 13.94
C ASN A 50 3.87 -6.30 12.56
N VAL A 51 3.25 -6.75 11.47
CA VAL A 51 3.55 -6.28 10.11
C VAL A 51 2.40 -5.43 9.58
N ALA A 52 2.74 -4.25 9.10
CA ALA A 52 1.88 -3.37 8.30
C ALA A 52 2.49 -3.16 6.91
N VAL A 53 1.70 -2.68 5.96
CA VAL A 53 2.14 -2.45 4.59
C VAL A 53 1.74 -1.05 4.12
N LYS A 54 2.65 -0.36 3.45
CA LYS A 54 2.36 0.89 2.74
C LYS A 54 1.81 0.59 1.34
N ILE A 55 0.64 1.12 1.07
CA ILE A 55 0.00 1.13 -0.26
C ILE A 55 0.54 2.33 -1.04
N SER A 56 1.80 2.65 -0.87
CA SER A 56 2.42 3.80 -1.49
C SER A 56 2.93 3.48 -2.90
N GLY A 57 2.71 4.41 -3.82
CA GLY A 57 3.12 4.26 -5.21
C GLY A 57 2.31 3.23 -6.02
N ALA A 58 1.23 2.69 -5.49
CA ALA A 58 0.43 1.64 -6.15
C ALA A 58 0.03 2.00 -7.58
N CYS A 59 -0.36 3.26 -7.83
CA CYS A 59 -0.78 3.71 -9.15
C CYS A 59 0.30 3.59 -10.23
N THR A 60 1.58 3.50 -9.85
CA THR A 60 2.67 3.30 -10.82
C THR A 60 2.77 1.87 -11.36
N LEU A 61 2.02 0.94 -10.77
CA LEU A 61 1.96 -0.46 -11.17
C LEU A 61 0.82 -0.76 -12.17
N SER A 62 -0.02 0.25 -12.47
CA SER A 62 -1.13 0.09 -13.39
C SER A 62 -0.69 0.13 -14.85
N HIS A 63 -1.28 -0.72 -15.66
CA HIS A 63 -1.23 -0.67 -17.13
C HIS A 63 -2.42 0.09 -17.73
N ALA A 64 -3.42 0.40 -16.91
CA ALA A 64 -4.61 1.14 -17.33
C ALA A 64 -4.47 2.64 -17.02
N PRO A 65 -5.13 3.51 -17.81
CA PRO A 65 -5.19 4.93 -17.47
C PRO A 65 -6.01 5.15 -16.19
N PHE A 66 -5.92 6.38 -15.64
CA PHE A 66 -6.79 6.82 -14.54
C PHE A 66 -8.26 6.47 -14.85
N PRO A 67 -9.00 5.92 -13.91
CA PRO A 67 -8.72 5.75 -12.47
C PRO A 67 -8.05 4.39 -12.09
N PHE A 68 -7.25 3.79 -12.96
CA PHE A 68 -6.44 2.60 -12.69
C PHE A 68 -7.25 1.36 -12.25
N PRO A 69 -8.20 0.90 -13.07
CA PRO A 69 -9.14 -0.15 -12.66
C PRO A 69 -8.48 -1.51 -12.38
N ASP A 70 -7.33 -1.78 -12.97
CA ASP A 70 -6.55 -3.02 -12.83
C ASP A 70 -5.83 -3.17 -11.48
N LEU A 71 -5.78 -2.11 -10.67
CA LEU A 71 -5.18 -2.15 -9.33
C LEU A 71 -6.08 -2.79 -8.28
N TRP A 72 -7.41 -2.73 -8.46
CA TRP A 72 -8.31 -2.97 -7.34
C TRP A 72 -8.39 -4.42 -6.90
N ASP A 73 -8.27 -5.38 -7.82
CA ASP A 73 -8.27 -6.80 -7.45
C ASP A 73 -7.00 -7.19 -6.66
N PRO A 74 -5.77 -6.83 -7.06
CA PRO A 74 -4.59 -6.99 -6.23
C PRO A 74 -4.67 -6.27 -4.87
N LEU A 75 -5.18 -5.02 -4.85
CA LEU A 75 -5.31 -4.25 -3.62
C LEU A 75 -6.33 -4.88 -2.67
N ALA A 76 -7.47 -5.35 -3.16
CA ALA A 76 -8.47 -6.04 -2.35
C ALA A 76 -7.86 -7.25 -1.64
N ARG A 77 -7.06 -8.06 -2.33
CA ARG A 77 -6.34 -9.19 -1.71
C ARG A 77 -5.40 -8.76 -0.58
N ILE A 78 -4.76 -7.60 -0.70
CA ILE A 78 -3.91 -7.04 0.36
C ILE A 78 -4.79 -6.59 1.54
N PHE A 79 -5.88 -5.88 1.27
CA PHE A 79 -6.81 -5.39 2.30
C PHE A 79 -7.46 -6.54 3.07
N ASP A 80 -7.85 -7.61 2.36
CA ASP A 80 -8.41 -8.81 2.98
C ASP A 80 -7.39 -9.53 3.89
N ALA A 81 -6.14 -9.62 3.45
CA ALA A 81 -5.10 -10.33 4.20
C ALA A 81 -4.60 -9.54 5.43
N PHE A 82 -4.32 -8.24 5.26
CA PHE A 82 -3.76 -7.41 6.34
C PHE A 82 -4.83 -6.73 7.21
N GLY A 83 -6.03 -6.50 6.65
CA GLY A 83 -7.00 -5.56 7.19
C GLY A 83 -6.56 -4.10 6.96
N LEU A 84 -7.50 -3.22 6.68
CA LEU A 84 -7.21 -1.81 6.36
C LEU A 84 -6.45 -1.09 7.47
N GLN A 85 -6.64 -1.48 8.74
CA GLN A 85 -5.93 -0.91 9.89
C GLN A 85 -4.41 -1.16 9.88
N ARG A 86 -3.91 -2.05 9.02
CA ARG A 86 -2.49 -2.31 8.80
C ARG A 86 -2.02 -1.91 7.39
N CYS A 87 -2.87 -1.22 6.63
CA CYS A 87 -2.57 -0.70 5.31
C CYS A 87 -2.46 0.83 5.37
N LEU A 88 -1.34 1.38 4.95
CA LEU A 88 -1.06 2.82 5.01
C LEU A 88 -0.96 3.38 3.60
N TRP A 89 -1.87 4.26 3.23
CA TRP A 89 -1.82 4.90 1.93
C TRP A 89 -0.68 5.93 1.83
N GLY A 90 -0.17 6.13 0.63
CA GLY A 90 0.79 7.17 0.30
C GLY A 90 1.05 7.26 -1.21
N THR A 91 1.50 8.42 -1.68
CA THR A 91 1.76 8.64 -3.10
C THR A 91 3.10 8.14 -3.58
N ASP A 92 4.10 8.08 -2.70
CA ASP A 92 5.51 7.92 -3.08
C ASP A 92 5.95 8.96 -4.12
N TRP A 93 5.54 10.20 -3.91
CA TRP A 93 5.59 11.26 -4.90
C TRP A 93 6.98 11.48 -5.50
N THR A 94 8.03 11.43 -4.69
CA THR A 94 9.41 11.70 -5.16
C THR A 94 9.88 10.70 -6.23
N ARG A 95 9.37 9.46 -6.18
CA ARG A 95 9.65 8.43 -7.19
C ARG A 95 8.61 8.42 -8.30
N ALA A 96 7.33 8.56 -7.94
CA ALA A 96 6.19 8.40 -8.83
C ALA A 96 6.04 9.53 -9.87
N VAL A 97 6.67 10.66 -9.65
CA VAL A 97 6.47 11.93 -10.41
C VAL A 97 6.55 11.81 -11.92
N LYS A 98 7.35 10.88 -12.43
CA LYS A 98 7.48 10.64 -13.88
C LYS A 98 6.46 9.65 -14.45
N VAL A 99 5.74 8.93 -13.59
CA VAL A 99 4.84 7.84 -13.99
C VAL A 99 3.37 8.25 -13.83
N VAL A 100 3.05 8.91 -12.70
CA VAL A 100 1.67 9.28 -12.33
C VAL A 100 1.69 10.71 -11.80
N SER A 101 0.67 11.51 -12.13
CA SER A 101 0.52 12.83 -11.52
C SER A 101 0.17 12.69 -10.02
N TYR A 102 0.59 13.66 -9.20
CA TYR A 102 0.23 13.68 -7.78
C TYR A 102 -1.30 13.61 -7.60
N ARG A 103 -2.03 14.40 -8.40
CA ARG A 103 -3.47 14.45 -8.38
C ARG A 103 -4.09 13.07 -8.65
N ASP A 104 -3.66 12.40 -9.70
CA ASP A 104 -4.23 11.10 -10.07
C ASP A 104 -3.92 10.03 -9.02
N GLY A 105 -2.73 10.08 -8.42
CA GLY A 105 -2.35 9.20 -7.32
C GLY A 105 -3.23 9.37 -6.08
N VAL A 106 -3.71 10.60 -5.79
CA VAL A 106 -4.64 10.90 -4.70
C VAL A 106 -6.08 10.56 -5.09
N GLU A 107 -6.53 11.07 -6.23
CA GLU A 107 -7.93 10.96 -6.64
C GLU A 107 -8.34 9.51 -6.92
N ALA A 108 -7.45 8.65 -7.39
CA ALA A 108 -7.76 7.23 -7.59
C ALA A 108 -8.35 6.57 -6.33
N PHE A 109 -7.84 6.92 -5.15
CA PHE A 109 -8.34 6.40 -3.88
C PHE A 109 -9.53 7.19 -3.31
N ARG A 110 -9.66 8.46 -3.68
CA ARG A 110 -10.79 9.29 -3.22
C ARG A 110 -12.08 9.01 -3.96
N VAL A 111 -12.01 8.82 -5.29
CA VAL A 111 -13.22 8.68 -6.14
C VAL A 111 -13.66 7.24 -6.33
N THR A 112 -12.86 6.26 -5.94
CA THR A 112 -13.22 4.84 -6.12
C THR A 112 -14.53 4.49 -5.41
N ASP A 113 -15.32 3.62 -6.03
CA ASP A 113 -16.49 2.96 -5.44
C ASP A 113 -16.15 1.60 -4.80
N ARG A 114 -14.89 1.16 -4.92
CA ARG A 114 -14.39 -0.10 -4.35
C ARG A 114 -14.17 -0.04 -2.84
N LEU A 115 -14.17 1.15 -2.25
CA LEU A 115 -13.99 1.40 -0.82
C LEU A 115 -15.13 2.27 -0.31
N SER A 116 -15.69 1.91 0.84
CA SER A 116 -16.61 2.78 1.57
C SER A 116 -15.91 4.03 2.10
N ASP A 117 -16.64 5.04 2.52
CA ASP A 117 -16.05 6.25 3.10
C ASP A 117 -15.26 5.95 4.38
N SER A 118 -15.71 4.99 5.19
CA SER A 118 -14.98 4.52 6.37
C SER A 118 -13.68 3.80 6.00
N ASP A 119 -13.68 3.01 4.92
CA ASP A 119 -12.46 2.34 4.43
C ASP A 119 -11.45 3.35 3.92
N LYS A 120 -11.91 4.38 3.20
CA LYS A 120 -11.06 5.48 2.75
C LYS A 120 -10.46 6.26 3.92
N ALA A 121 -11.24 6.57 4.94
CA ALA A 121 -10.75 7.26 6.15
C ALA A 121 -9.67 6.41 6.84
N MET A 122 -9.95 5.11 7.02
CA MET A 122 -8.98 4.18 7.62
C MET A 122 -7.69 4.13 6.80
N LEU A 123 -7.78 3.83 5.52
CA LEU A 123 -6.62 3.63 4.63
C LEU A 123 -5.77 4.91 4.48
N MET A 124 -6.42 6.07 4.28
CA MET A 124 -5.76 7.33 3.94
C MET A 124 -5.30 8.15 5.17
N GLY A 125 -5.61 7.72 6.39
CA GLY A 125 -5.23 8.48 7.59
C GLY A 125 -5.18 7.68 8.88
N GLU A 126 -6.25 7.03 9.29
CA GLU A 126 -6.36 6.42 10.61
C GLU A 126 -5.36 5.27 10.85
N ALA A 127 -5.09 4.45 9.81
CA ALA A 127 -4.11 3.37 9.90
C ALA A 127 -2.70 3.90 10.22
N LEU A 128 -2.32 5.05 9.65
CA LEU A 128 -1.04 5.70 9.95
C LEU A 128 -0.95 6.07 11.43
N THR A 129 -2.00 6.70 11.98
CA THR A 129 -2.09 7.07 13.39
C THR A 129 -1.92 5.85 14.30
N ARG A 130 -2.57 4.74 13.96
CA ARG A 130 -2.48 3.48 14.72
C ARG A 130 -1.08 2.86 14.68
N VAL A 131 -0.53 2.72 13.48
CA VAL A 131 0.74 2.00 13.26
C VAL A 131 1.92 2.77 13.83
N TYR A 132 1.97 4.10 13.61
CA TYR A 132 3.06 4.94 14.11
C TYR A 132 2.79 5.52 15.50
N LYS A 133 1.60 5.32 16.07
CA LYS A 133 1.18 5.90 17.36
C LYS A 133 1.37 7.43 17.38
N TRP A 134 1.04 8.07 16.27
CA TRP A 134 1.20 9.49 16.05
C TRP A 134 -0.08 10.09 15.47
N ALA A 135 -0.42 11.28 15.90
CA ALA A 135 -1.49 12.09 15.33
C ALA A 135 -1.00 13.52 15.12
N PRO A 136 -1.50 14.26 14.11
CA PRO A 136 -1.22 15.67 13.97
C PRO A 136 -1.71 16.43 15.20
N ALA A 137 -1.03 17.54 15.53
CA ALA A 137 -1.54 18.44 16.56
C ALA A 137 -2.93 18.95 16.16
N PRO A 138 -3.85 19.14 17.13
CA PRO A 138 -5.13 19.78 16.82
C PRO A 138 -4.88 21.18 16.24
N ALA A 139 -5.66 21.51 15.20
CA ALA A 139 -5.60 22.83 14.56
C ALA A 139 -6.10 23.94 15.50
#